data_6e3c5e5f09aeb4cc302b628783143307
#
_entry.id   6e3c5e5f09aeb4cc302b628783143307
#
_cell.length_a   1.000
_cell.length_b   1.000
_cell.length_c   1.000
_cell.angle_alpha   90.00
_cell.angle_beta   90.00
_cell.angle_gamma   90.00
#
_symmetry.space_group_name_H-M   'P 1'
#
loop_
_entity.id
_entity.type
_entity.pdbx_description
1 polymer ?
#
loop_
_entity_poly.entity_id
_entity_poly.type
_entity_poly.pdbx_seq_one_letter_code
_entity_poly.pdbx_strand_id
1 'polypeptide(L)'
;PGVDMLVGGAETLQGIDGERHLASWGGDEVDRIVVLCHGLREHVGLYAPLAEALVNGGAQVYALDQAGHGRSEGSPALIDDLEASVDDQRLVLQLARARHPDVPLVLLGQGTGATLAVRLAQHLQANLSALVLAAPLLGTVPGRCHDDPRLRTDPLTGRDLSRDPAVVGRFASDPLVWHGELPIRTAAALHRGLQAIARGPRLRLPVLRLHGDADAIVPPVSATVALRRLIDPGSLIDEIVPGGRHHLLLGTEREHTVPAITGFLATSLRATPTAVA
;
A
#
# COMPACT_ATOMS: atom_id res chain seq x y z
N PRO A 1 -26.73 -4.03 -10.07
CA PRO A 1 -26.14 -3.94 -11.37
C PRO A 1 -24.76 -3.31 -11.17
N GLY A 2 -23.74 -4.17 -11.36
CA GLY A 2 -22.36 -3.86 -11.04
C GLY A 2 -21.83 -2.75 -11.94
N VAL A 3 -21.09 -1.86 -11.36
CA VAL A 3 -20.23 -0.93 -12.07
C VAL A 3 -18.96 -1.72 -12.43
N ASP A 4 -19.06 -2.47 -13.52
CA ASP A 4 -17.92 -3.05 -14.23
C ASP A 4 -17.42 -1.96 -15.20
N MET A 5 -16.84 -0.89 -14.66
CA MET A 5 -16.30 0.18 -15.51
C MET A 5 -14.92 0.60 -15.03
N LEU A 6 -13.99 0.53 -15.95
CA LEU A 6 -12.63 1.08 -15.94
C LEU A 6 -11.56 0.25 -15.22
N VAL A 7 -11.65 -1.06 -15.16
CA VAL A 7 -10.45 -1.89 -15.09
C VAL A 7 -9.89 -1.93 -16.51
N GLY A 8 -8.81 -1.22 -16.79
CA GLY A 8 -8.16 -1.19 -18.11
C GLY A 8 -7.62 -2.58 -18.52
N GLY A 9 -7.46 -3.48 -17.57
CA GLY A 9 -7.11 -4.86 -17.76
C GLY A 9 -6.99 -5.62 -16.43
N ALA A 10 -7.26 -6.91 -16.51
CA ALA A 10 -6.86 -7.88 -15.51
C ALA A 10 -5.97 -8.90 -16.17
N GLU A 11 -4.84 -9.19 -15.59
CA GLU A 11 -3.89 -10.16 -16.11
C GLU A 11 -3.33 -11.03 -14.98
N THR A 12 -2.77 -12.15 -15.32
CA THR A 12 -2.12 -13.06 -14.39
C THR A 12 -0.62 -12.91 -14.53
N LEU A 13 0.08 -12.69 -13.40
CA LEU A 13 1.53 -12.72 -13.32
C LEU A 13 1.98 -13.99 -12.60
N GLN A 14 3.06 -14.59 -13.07
CA GLN A 14 3.73 -15.65 -12.32
C GLN A 14 4.52 -15.00 -11.17
N GLY A 15 4.01 -15.16 -9.96
CA GLY A 15 4.69 -14.75 -8.73
C GLY A 15 5.74 -15.76 -8.26
N ILE A 16 6.32 -15.52 -7.09
CA ILE A 16 7.39 -16.36 -6.53
C ILE A 16 6.91 -17.79 -6.27
N ASP A 17 5.67 -17.97 -5.82
CA ASP A 17 5.12 -19.27 -5.41
C ASP A 17 3.68 -19.50 -5.91
N GLY A 18 3.36 -19.04 -7.11
CA GLY A 18 2.04 -19.22 -7.72
C GLY A 18 1.58 -18.01 -8.52
N GLU A 19 0.38 -18.11 -9.07
CA GLU A 19 -0.22 -17.06 -9.91
C GLU A 19 -0.73 -15.89 -9.05
N ARG A 20 -0.53 -14.67 -9.58
CA ARG A 20 -1.01 -13.42 -8.98
C ARG A 20 -1.94 -12.70 -9.93
N HIS A 21 -3.05 -12.23 -9.39
CA HIS A 21 -3.98 -11.37 -10.09
C HIS A 21 -3.47 -9.92 -10.08
N LEU A 22 -3.21 -9.36 -11.25
CA LEU A 22 -2.85 -7.97 -11.45
C LEU A 22 -4.02 -7.22 -12.07
N ALA A 23 -4.45 -6.15 -11.44
CA ALA A 23 -5.40 -5.18 -12.00
C ALA A 23 -4.67 -3.93 -12.46
N SER A 24 -5.15 -3.31 -13.54
CA SER A 24 -4.64 -2.04 -14.03
C SER A 24 -5.77 -1.08 -14.40
N TRP A 25 -5.54 0.22 -14.19
CA TRP A 25 -6.45 1.31 -14.55
C TRP A 25 -5.63 2.41 -15.21
N GLY A 26 -6.17 2.98 -16.27
CA GLY A 26 -5.50 4.07 -16.99
C GLY A 26 -5.76 4.04 -18.48
N GLY A 27 -5.05 4.87 -19.23
CA GLY A 27 -5.15 5.03 -20.66
C GLY A 27 -3.79 5.24 -21.32
N ASP A 28 -3.81 5.71 -22.58
CA ASP A 28 -2.59 5.83 -23.40
C ASP A 28 -1.72 7.05 -23.02
N GLU A 29 -2.33 8.12 -22.51
CA GLU A 29 -1.62 9.32 -22.08
C GLU A 29 -1.40 9.32 -20.57
N VAL A 30 -0.17 9.03 -20.15
CA VAL A 30 0.21 8.82 -18.76
C VAL A 30 1.37 9.74 -18.38
N ASP A 31 1.20 10.55 -17.34
CA ASP A 31 2.26 11.40 -16.80
C ASP A 31 2.95 10.83 -15.56
N ARG A 32 2.37 9.78 -14.97
CA ARG A 32 2.93 9.04 -13.82
C ARG A 32 2.37 7.63 -13.73
N ILE A 33 3.14 6.74 -13.13
CA ILE A 33 2.70 5.40 -12.77
C ILE A 33 2.55 5.32 -11.27
N VAL A 34 1.46 4.72 -10.80
CA VAL A 34 1.25 4.38 -9.39
C VAL A 34 1.14 2.87 -9.25
N VAL A 35 2.05 2.27 -8.50
CA VAL A 35 1.93 0.87 -8.07
C VAL A 35 1.36 0.86 -6.66
N LEU A 36 0.15 0.29 -6.53
CA LEU A 36 -0.61 0.26 -5.30
C LEU A 36 -0.46 -1.11 -4.61
N CYS A 37 -0.07 -1.07 -3.33
CA CYS A 37 0.03 -2.22 -2.45
C CYS A 37 -1.11 -2.18 -1.44
N HIS A 38 -2.06 -3.12 -1.52
CA HIS A 38 -3.19 -3.21 -0.60
C HIS A 38 -2.77 -3.71 0.80
N GLY A 39 -3.62 -3.47 1.80
CA GLY A 39 -3.41 -3.93 3.16
C GLY A 39 -3.71 -5.41 3.38
N LEU A 40 -3.44 -5.88 4.59
CA LEU A 40 -3.71 -7.26 4.99
C LEU A 40 -5.21 -7.55 4.98
N ARG A 41 -5.60 -8.74 4.56
CA ARG A 41 -6.99 -9.22 4.41
C ARG A 41 -7.78 -8.57 3.27
N GLU A 42 -7.21 -7.61 2.57
CA GLU A 42 -7.83 -6.82 1.51
C GLU A 42 -7.54 -7.41 0.12
N HIS A 43 -8.03 -6.74 -0.89
CA HIS A 43 -7.74 -7.05 -2.30
C HIS A 43 -7.82 -5.78 -3.17
N VAL A 44 -7.24 -5.84 -4.35
CA VAL A 44 -7.12 -4.68 -5.26
C VAL A 44 -8.47 -4.07 -5.67
N GLY A 45 -9.52 -4.87 -5.79
CA GLY A 45 -10.85 -4.40 -6.18
C GLY A 45 -11.47 -3.39 -5.21
N LEU A 46 -11.07 -3.38 -3.94
CA LEU A 46 -11.50 -2.37 -2.97
C LEU A 46 -11.00 -0.96 -3.34
N TYR A 47 -9.90 -0.88 -4.07
CA TYR A 47 -9.22 0.38 -4.40
C TYR A 47 -9.64 0.96 -5.75
N ALA A 48 -10.58 0.36 -6.48
CA ALA A 48 -11.04 0.86 -7.76
C ALA A 48 -11.45 2.35 -7.72
N PRO A 49 -12.19 2.85 -6.71
CA PRO A 49 -12.54 4.26 -6.65
C PRO A 49 -11.36 5.22 -6.41
N LEU A 50 -10.28 4.74 -5.75
CA LEU A 50 -9.04 5.50 -5.64
C LEU A 50 -8.29 5.48 -6.97
N ALA A 51 -8.19 4.31 -7.60
CA ALA A 51 -7.52 4.15 -8.88
C ALA A 51 -8.15 5.05 -9.95
N GLU A 52 -9.49 5.09 -10.04
CA GLU A 52 -10.23 6.01 -10.92
C GLU A 52 -9.88 7.48 -10.66
N ALA A 53 -9.81 7.89 -9.40
CA ALA A 53 -9.45 9.26 -9.05
C ALA A 53 -8.00 9.60 -9.47
N LEU A 54 -7.07 8.66 -9.32
CA LEU A 54 -5.67 8.82 -9.75
C LEU A 54 -5.55 8.85 -11.27
N VAL A 55 -6.31 8.01 -11.98
CA VAL A 55 -6.38 7.99 -13.46
C VAL A 55 -6.92 9.31 -14.00
N ASN A 56 -7.97 9.85 -13.39
CA ASN A 56 -8.49 11.19 -13.75
C ASN A 56 -7.44 12.30 -13.51
N GLY A 57 -6.44 12.04 -12.67
CA GLY A 57 -5.29 12.91 -12.46
C GLY A 57 -4.09 12.60 -13.36
N GLY A 58 -4.22 11.76 -14.40
CA GLY A 58 -3.16 11.43 -15.37
C GLY A 58 -2.28 10.21 -14.98
N ALA A 59 -2.70 9.39 -14.02
CA ALA A 59 -1.92 8.22 -13.63
C ALA A 59 -2.30 6.95 -14.40
N GLN A 60 -1.31 6.10 -14.67
CA GLN A 60 -1.53 4.66 -14.86
C GLN A 60 -1.38 3.98 -13.51
N VAL A 61 -2.39 3.22 -13.08
CA VAL A 61 -2.37 2.51 -11.80
C VAL A 61 -2.22 1.00 -12.05
N TYR A 62 -1.32 0.37 -11.33
CA TYR A 62 -1.16 -1.07 -11.26
C TYR A 62 -1.34 -1.52 -9.80
N ALA A 63 -2.07 -2.62 -9.58
CA ALA A 63 -2.24 -3.18 -8.24
C ALA A 63 -2.30 -4.70 -8.31
N LEU A 64 -1.50 -5.38 -7.50
CA LEU A 64 -1.41 -6.83 -7.42
C LEU A 64 -2.14 -7.33 -6.18
N ASP A 65 -3.03 -8.29 -6.34
CA ASP A 65 -3.49 -9.10 -5.20
C ASP A 65 -2.29 -9.90 -4.65
N GLN A 66 -1.93 -9.68 -3.40
CA GLN A 66 -0.82 -10.38 -2.75
C GLN A 66 -1.14 -11.87 -2.62
N ALA A 67 -0.13 -12.72 -2.44
CA ALA A 67 -0.31 -14.15 -2.18
C ALA A 67 -1.36 -14.39 -1.09
N GLY A 68 -2.31 -15.29 -1.34
CA GLY A 68 -3.39 -15.62 -0.41
C GLY A 68 -4.43 -14.52 -0.19
N HIS A 69 -4.49 -13.51 -1.06
CA HIS A 69 -5.47 -12.42 -1.01
C HIS A 69 -6.21 -12.29 -2.35
N GLY A 70 -7.45 -11.80 -2.29
CA GLY A 70 -8.25 -11.50 -3.45
C GLY A 70 -8.40 -12.71 -4.39
N ARG A 71 -7.92 -12.57 -5.63
CA ARG A 71 -7.94 -13.60 -6.68
C ARG A 71 -6.60 -14.30 -6.89
N SER A 72 -5.57 -13.92 -6.13
CA SER A 72 -4.25 -14.56 -6.20
C SER A 72 -4.24 -15.90 -5.49
N GLU A 73 -3.41 -16.82 -5.99
CA GLU A 73 -3.17 -18.09 -5.34
C GLU A 73 -2.49 -17.94 -3.99
N GLY A 74 -2.60 -18.97 -3.17
CA GLY A 74 -2.01 -19.06 -1.84
C GLY A 74 -3.03 -19.32 -0.74
N SER A 75 -2.55 -19.70 0.43
CA SER A 75 -3.42 -19.88 1.60
C SER A 75 -3.93 -18.53 2.11
N PRO A 76 -5.21 -18.43 2.51
CA PRO A 76 -5.83 -17.16 2.88
C PRO A 76 -5.03 -16.36 3.92
N ALA A 77 -4.70 -15.11 3.59
CA ALA A 77 -3.94 -14.16 4.42
C ALA A 77 -2.60 -14.71 4.96
N LEU A 78 -2.03 -15.74 4.33
CA LEU A 78 -0.75 -16.31 4.72
C LEU A 78 0.40 -15.57 4.04
N ILE A 79 1.25 -14.96 4.85
CA ILE A 79 2.55 -14.41 4.46
C ILE A 79 3.61 -15.17 5.25
N ASP A 80 4.40 -16.00 4.58
CA ASP A 80 5.48 -16.75 5.22
C ASP A 80 6.76 -15.95 5.29
N ASP A 81 7.00 -15.12 4.28
CA ASP A 81 8.13 -14.22 4.20
C ASP A 81 7.71 -12.90 3.53
N LEU A 82 8.02 -11.78 4.20
CA LEU A 82 7.74 -10.45 3.65
C LEU A 82 8.56 -10.19 2.37
N GLU A 83 9.77 -10.72 2.25
CA GLU A 83 10.62 -10.53 1.08
C GLU A 83 10.02 -11.20 -0.17
N ALA A 84 9.35 -12.34 -0.06
CA ALA A 84 8.63 -12.95 -1.17
C ALA A 84 7.51 -12.03 -1.68
N SER A 85 6.75 -11.40 -0.78
CA SER A 85 5.74 -10.40 -1.16
C SER A 85 6.38 -9.14 -1.78
N VAL A 86 7.55 -8.72 -1.32
CA VAL A 86 8.32 -7.62 -1.92
C VAL A 86 8.77 -7.98 -3.32
N ASP A 87 9.22 -9.21 -3.56
CA ASP A 87 9.65 -9.67 -4.88
C ASP A 87 8.47 -9.78 -5.87
N ASP A 88 7.28 -10.21 -5.43
CA ASP A 88 6.07 -10.15 -6.24
C ASP A 88 5.74 -8.70 -6.67
N GLN A 89 5.84 -7.72 -5.76
CA GLN A 89 5.64 -6.31 -6.10
C GLN A 89 6.74 -5.77 -7.03
N ARG A 90 7.97 -6.28 -6.92
CA ARG A 90 9.08 -5.94 -7.85
C ARG A 90 8.75 -6.34 -9.29
N LEU A 91 8.09 -7.49 -9.50
CA LEU A 91 7.62 -7.89 -10.83
C LEU A 91 6.65 -6.87 -11.43
N VAL A 92 5.74 -6.32 -10.62
CA VAL A 92 4.83 -5.25 -11.06
C VAL A 92 5.60 -4.00 -11.47
N LEU A 93 6.61 -3.59 -10.68
CA LEU A 93 7.46 -2.44 -11.03
C LEU A 93 8.22 -2.65 -12.34
N GLN A 94 8.76 -3.85 -12.55
CA GLN A 94 9.46 -4.20 -13.78
C GLN A 94 8.53 -4.15 -14.99
N LEU A 95 7.32 -4.71 -14.86
CA LEU A 95 6.29 -4.67 -15.88
C LEU A 95 5.88 -3.22 -16.22
N ALA A 96 5.60 -2.44 -15.18
CA ALA A 96 5.20 -1.04 -15.33
C ALA A 96 6.30 -0.22 -16.02
N ARG A 97 7.56 -0.42 -15.64
CA ARG A 97 8.71 0.24 -16.25
C ARG A 97 8.93 -0.21 -17.71
N ALA A 98 8.71 -1.49 -18.02
CA ALA A 98 8.81 -2.00 -19.38
C ALA A 98 7.75 -1.41 -20.32
N ARG A 99 6.53 -1.16 -19.80
CA ARG A 99 5.43 -0.54 -20.56
C ARG A 99 5.56 0.98 -20.68
N HIS A 100 6.19 1.63 -19.69
CA HIS A 100 6.30 3.08 -19.58
C HIS A 100 7.73 3.46 -19.14
N PRO A 101 8.74 3.38 -20.03
CA PRO A 101 10.16 3.48 -19.65
C PRO A 101 10.55 4.81 -18.99
N ASP A 102 9.98 5.93 -19.44
CA ASP A 102 10.40 7.28 -19.06
C ASP A 102 9.41 7.96 -18.08
N VAL A 103 8.35 7.25 -17.67
CA VAL A 103 7.31 7.84 -16.82
C VAL A 103 7.70 7.73 -15.34
N PRO A 104 7.54 8.80 -14.53
CA PRO A 104 7.78 8.76 -13.09
C PRO A 104 7.00 7.64 -12.40
N LEU A 105 7.66 6.89 -11.51
CA LEU A 105 7.09 5.74 -10.84
C LEU A 105 6.95 5.98 -9.34
N VAL A 106 5.73 5.81 -8.84
CA VAL A 106 5.31 6.05 -7.46
C VAL A 106 4.84 4.74 -6.83
N LEU A 107 5.25 4.50 -5.59
CA LEU A 107 4.63 3.46 -4.75
C LEU A 107 3.58 4.10 -3.85
N LEU A 108 2.42 3.43 -3.74
CA LEU A 108 1.37 3.78 -2.80
C LEU A 108 0.99 2.53 -2.00
N GLY A 109 1.02 2.60 -0.67
CA GLY A 109 0.66 1.46 0.18
C GLY A 109 -0.28 1.84 1.31
N GLN A 110 -1.18 0.90 1.67
CA GLN A 110 -2.09 0.99 2.80
C GLN A 110 -1.71 -0.06 3.85
N GLY A 111 -1.65 0.32 5.13
CA GLY A 111 -1.42 -0.62 6.23
C GLY A 111 -0.15 -1.47 6.06
N THR A 112 -0.30 -2.79 5.95
CA THR A 112 0.81 -3.72 5.63
C THR A 112 1.31 -3.54 4.20
N GLY A 113 0.48 -3.12 3.25
CA GLY A 113 0.92 -2.72 1.91
C GLY A 113 1.89 -1.53 1.94
N ALA A 114 1.72 -0.61 2.90
CA ALA A 114 2.69 0.46 3.13
C ALA A 114 4.01 -0.08 3.73
N THR A 115 3.96 -1.14 4.53
CA THR A 115 5.17 -1.86 5.01
C THR A 115 5.94 -2.45 3.83
N LEU A 116 5.24 -3.13 2.91
CA LEU A 116 5.83 -3.65 1.66
C LEU A 116 6.44 -2.53 0.82
N ALA A 117 5.71 -1.43 0.62
CA ALA A 117 6.17 -0.29 -0.17
C ALA A 117 7.45 0.34 0.41
N VAL A 118 7.54 0.48 1.74
CA VAL A 118 8.78 0.94 2.41
C VAL A 118 9.93 -0.02 2.17
N ARG A 119 9.69 -1.33 2.33
CA ARG A 119 10.76 -2.33 2.13
C ARG A 119 11.23 -2.38 0.68
N LEU A 120 10.31 -2.33 -0.27
CA LEU A 120 10.61 -2.26 -1.70
C LEU A 120 11.38 -0.97 -2.05
N ALA A 121 10.97 0.16 -1.47
CA ALA A 121 11.69 1.43 -1.65
C ALA A 121 13.11 1.38 -1.08
N GLN A 122 13.36 0.68 0.02
CA GLN A 122 14.71 0.47 0.54
C GLN A 122 15.62 -0.26 -0.45
N HIS A 123 15.06 -1.17 -1.26
CA HIS A 123 15.81 -1.89 -2.30
C HIS A 123 15.99 -1.08 -3.60
N LEU A 124 15.01 -0.25 -3.97
CA LEU A 124 14.89 0.29 -5.32
C LEU A 124 14.69 1.81 -5.38
N GLN A 125 15.00 2.56 -4.31
CA GLN A 125 14.68 4.00 -4.25
C GLN A 125 15.22 4.84 -5.43
N ALA A 126 16.33 4.42 -6.04
CA ALA A 126 16.87 5.12 -7.20
C ALA A 126 15.95 5.06 -8.45
N ASN A 127 15.03 4.10 -8.48
CA ASN A 127 14.09 3.88 -9.59
C ASN A 127 12.70 4.46 -9.30
N LEU A 128 12.51 5.05 -8.10
CA LEU A 128 11.24 5.58 -7.62
C LEU A 128 11.29 7.10 -7.54
N SER A 129 10.19 7.73 -7.93
CA SER A 129 10.05 9.18 -7.87
C SER A 129 9.42 9.68 -6.58
N ALA A 130 8.54 8.90 -5.98
CA ALA A 130 7.87 9.24 -4.71
C ALA A 130 7.29 7.99 -4.02
N LEU A 131 6.95 8.14 -2.73
CA LEU A 131 6.31 7.11 -1.91
C LEU A 131 5.12 7.72 -1.15
N VAL A 132 3.96 7.06 -1.20
CA VAL A 132 2.77 7.43 -0.43
C VAL A 132 2.42 6.30 0.52
N LEU A 133 2.27 6.63 1.79
CA LEU A 133 2.02 5.68 2.89
C LEU A 133 0.74 6.06 3.63
N ALA A 134 -0.29 5.24 3.52
CA ALA A 134 -1.53 5.42 4.28
C ALA A 134 -1.58 4.43 5.46
N ALA A 135 -1.73 4.94 6.66
CA ALA A 135 -1.77 4.19 7.91
C ALA A 135 -0.67 3.09 8.01
N PRO A 136 0.61 3.40 7.75
CA PRO A 136 1.64 2.39 7.60
C PRO A 136 1.90 1.62 8.89
N LEU A 137 1.89 0.29 8.82
CA LEU A 137 2.35 -0.57 9.89
C LEU A 137 3.88 -0.51 9.94
N LEU A 138 4.43 0.37 10.76
CA LEU A 138 5.87 0.60 10.91
C LEU A 138 6.28 0.69 12.39
N GLY A 139 7.58 0.58 12.60
CA GLY A 139 8.18 0.54 13.93
C GLY A 139 8.21 -0.87 14.51
N THR A 140 9.17 -1.12 15.38
CA THR A 140 9.33 -2.39 16.08
C THR A 140 8.87 -2.28 17.52
N VAL A 141 8.20 -3.30 18.01
CA VAL A 141 7.93 -3.50 19.45
C VAL A 141 8.96 -4.52 19.95
N PRO A 142 9.67 -4.27 21.07
CA PRO A 142 10.56 -5.25 21.67
C PRO A 142 9.81 -6.51 22.07
N GLY A 143 10.46 -7.67 21.97
CA GLY A 143 9.88 -8.93 22.33
C GLY A 143 9.54 -9.85 21.15
N ARG A 144 8.58 -10.74 21.33
CA ARG A 144 8.11 -11.68 20.31
C ARG A 144 6.96 -11.05 19.51
N CYS A 145 6.62 -11.63 18.36
CA CYS A 145 5.52 -11.11 17.51
C CYS A 145 4.16 -11.06 18.24
N HIS A 146 3.88 -11.97 19.16
CA HIS A 146 2.64 -11.96 19.94
C HIS A 146 2.59 -10.87 21.04
N ASP A 147 3.71 -10.24 21.35
CA ASP A 147 3.76 -9.09 22.26
C ASP A 147 3.38 -7.78 21.54
N ASP A 148 3.31 -7.79 20.20
CA ASP A 148 2.91 -6.63 19.41
C ASP A 148 1.40 -6.64 19.16
N PRO A 149 0.62 -5.76 19.81
CA PRO A 149 -0.83 -5.73 19.67
C PRO A 149 -1.30 -5.37 18.25
N ARG A 150 -0.44 -4.81 17.41
CA ARG A 150 -0.75 -4.49 16.02
C ARG A 150 -0.73 -5.72 15.10
N LEU A 151 -0.10 -6.82 15.55
CA LEU A 151 0.00 -8.11 14.86
C LEU A 151 -1.01 -9.12 15.41
N ARG A 152 -2.18 -8.63 15.84
CA ARG A 152 -3.26 -9.46 16.35
C ARG A 152 -3.75 -10.45 15.30
N THR A 153 -4.01 -11.68 15.74
CA THR A 153 -4.56 -12.73 14.88
C THR A 153 -6.08 -12.73 14.82
N ASP A 154 -6.74 -12.05 15.76
CA ASP A 154 -8.21 -11.97 15.82
C ASP A 154 -8.82 -11.38 14.53
N PRO A 155 -10.03 -11.81 14.17
CA PRO A 155 -10.80 -11.17 13.11
C PRO A 155 -10.99 -9.68 13.38
N LEU A 156 -10.88 -8.86 12.32
CA LEU A 156 -11.21 -7.44 12.36
C LEU A 156 -12.62 -7.22 11.84
N THR A 157 -13.31 -6.22 12.37
CA THR A 157 -14.59 -5.78 11.84
C THR A 157 -14.39 -4.56 10.92
N GLY A 158 -15.33 -4.33 10.00
CA GLY A 158 -15.27 -3.13 9.17
C GLY A 158 -15.28 -1.84 10.01
N ARG A 159 -15.86 -1.88 11.23
CA ARG A 159 -15.87 -0.73 12.16
C ARG A 159 -14.50 -0.42 12.75
N ASP A 160 -13.62 -1.39 12.88
CA ASP A 160 -12.24 -1.14 13.30
C ASP A 160 -11.47 -0.40 12.21
N LEU A 161 -11.85 -0.64 10.96
CA LEU A 161 -11.15 -0.16 9.77
C LEU A 161 -11.65 1.22 9.31
N SER A 162 -12.97 1.48 9.35
CA SER A 162 -13.56 2.70 8.82
C SER A 162 -14.76 3.17 9.64
N ARG A 163 -15.00 4.47 9.63
CA ARG A 163 -16.25 5.08 10.12
C ARG A 163 -17.34 5.18 9.04
N ASP A 164 -16.97 4.99 7.77
CA ASP A 164 -17.90 5.04 6.64
C ASP A 164 -18.75 3.77 6.60
N PRO A 165 -20.09 3.85 6.77
CA PRO A 165 -20.98 2.68 6.75
C PRO A 165 -20.91 1.89 5.44
N ALA A 166 -20.64 2.55 4.31
CA ALA A 166 -20.52 1.89 3.01
C ALA A 166 -19.25 1.02 2.95
N VAL A 167 -18.13 1.50 3.50
CA VAL A 167 -16.89 0.72 3.62
C VAL A 167 -17.08 -0.44 4.59
N VAL A 168 -17.69 -0.18 5.75
CA VAL A 168 -18.02 -1.21 6.76
C VAL A 168 -18.86 -2.32 6.15
N GLY A 169 -19.94 -1.95 5.43
CA GLY A 169 -20.83 -2.91 4.77
C GLY A 169 -20.11 -3.72 3.68
N ARG A 170 -19.35 -3.06 2.83
CA ARG A 170 -18.56 -3.71 1.78
C ARG A 170 -17.55 -4.69 2.38
N PHE A 171 -16.76 -4.25 3.35
CA PHE A 171 -15.79 -5.12 4.01
C PHE A 171 -16.48 -6.37 4.60
N ALA A 172 -17.66 -6.24 5.23
CA ALA A 172 -18.36 -7.35 5.85
C ALA A 172 -18.96 -8.34 4.86
N SER A 173 -19.31 -7.92 3.64
CA SER A 173 -20.02 -8.73 2.64
C SER A 173 -19.15 -9.19 1.46
N ASP A 174 -17.95 -8.68 1.32
CA ASP A 174 -17.08 -9.00 0.19
C ASP A 174 -16.41 -10.37 0.39
N PRO A 175 -16.66 -11.35 -0.49
CA PRO A 175 -16.11 -12.71 -0.36
C PRO A 175 -14.61 -12.78 -0.62
N LEU A 176 -13.99 -11.74 -1.21
CA LEU A 176 -12.56 -11.66 -1.45
C LEU A 176 -11.80 -11.05 -0.26
N VAL A 177 -12.51 -10.49 0.71
CA VAL A 177 -11.94 -10.04 1.98
C VAL A 177 -11.79 -11.24 2.93
N TRP A 178 -10.63 -11.38 3.55
CA TRP A 178 -10.42 -12.43 4.53
C TRP A 178 -11.00 -12.07 5.91
N HIS A 179 -11.99 -12.82 6.34
CA HIS A 179 -12.70 -12.60 7.62
C HIS A 179 -12.23 -13.54 8.75
N GLY A 180 -11.39 -14.52 8.44
CA GLY A 180 -10.90 -15.47 9.42
C GLY A 180 -9.78 -14.92 10.31
N GLU A 181 -9.29 -15.79 11.18
CA GLU A 181 -8.09 -15.49 11.97
C GLU A 181 -6.85 -15.31 11.07
N LEU A 182 -5.95 -14.45 11.50
CA LEU A 182 -4.67 -14.27 10.82
C LEU A 182 -3.74 -15.44 11.19
N PRO A 183 -3.13 -16.12 10.20
CA PRO A 183 -2.12 -17.12 10.50
C PRO A 183 -0.98 -16.56 11.34
N ILE A 184 -0.61 -17.25 12.41
CA ILE A 184 0.51 -16.81 13.29
C ILE A 184 1.82 -16.66 12.52
N ARG A 185 2.01 -17.42 11.43
CA ARG A 185 3.15 -17.32 10.53
C ARG A 185 3.21 -15.95 9.86
N THR A 186 2.06 -15.38 9.49
CA THR A 186 1.95 -14.02 8.94
C THR A 186 2.38 -12.97 9.96
N ALA A 187 1.90 -13.05 11.20
CA ALA A 187 2.33 -12.14 12.26
C ALA A 187 3.85 -12.22 12.48
N ALA A 188 4.40 -13.45 12.48
CA ALA A 188 5.83 -13.67 12.61
C ALA A 188 6.65 -13.12 11.43
N ALA A 189 6.15 -13.28 10.19
CA ALA A 189 6.79 -12.75 8.99
C ALA A 189 6.79 -11.21 8.99
N LEU A 190 5.65 -10.60 9.33
CA LEU A 190 5.55 -9.14 9.47
C LEU A 190 6.51 -8.62 10.55
N HIS A 191 6.59 -9.27 11.70
CA HIS A 191 7.51 -8.89 12.77
C HIS A 191 8.98 -8.92 12.28
N ARG A 192 9.40 -9.98 11.58
CA ARG A 192 10.75 -10.06 10.97
C ARG A 192 10.96 -8.97 9.94
N GLY A 193 9.95 -8.71 9.08
CA GLY A 193 9.99 -7.66 8.08
C GLY A 193 10.15 -6.26 8.68
N LEU A 194 9.43 -5.95 9.76
CA LEU A 194 9.59 -4.68 10.50
C LEU A 194 11.00 -4.52 11.08
N GLN A 195 11.60 -5.61 11.56
CA GLN A 195 13.00 -5.59 12.02
C GLN A 195 13.99 -5.37 10.85
N ALA A 196 13.76 -6.00 9.71
CA ALA A 196 14.57 -5.80 8.51
C ALA A 196 14.48 -4.34 8.00
N ILE A 197 13.28 -3.77 7.96
CA ILE A 197 13.05 -2.36 7.61
C ILE A 197 13.81 -1.44 8.57
N ALA A 198 13.74 -1.67 9.87
CA ALA A 198 14.42 -0.83 10.87
C ALA A 198 15.95 -0.81 10.73
N ARG A 199 16.53 -1.88 10.14
CA ARG A 199 17.98 -2.00 9.87
C ARG A 199 18.35 -1.61 8.43
N GLY A 200 17.35 -1.40 7.57
CA GLY A 200 17.56 -1.08 6.15
C GLY A 200 18.07 0.34 5.93
N PRO A 201 18.43 0.68 4.70
CA PRO A 201 18.89 2.02 4.35
C PRO A 201 17.80 3.07 4.53
N ARG A 202 18.21 4.31 4.80
CA ARG A 202 17.30 5.44 4.84
C ARG A 202 16.77 5.76 3.44
N LEU A 203 15.54 6.24 3.39
CA LEU A 203 14.89 6.70 2.17
C LEU A 203 15.17 8.19 1.97
N ARG A 204 15.54 8.56 0.75
CA ARG A 204 15.87 9.93 0.34
C ARG A 204 14.89 10.52 -0.66
N LEU A 205 14.01 9.66 -1.22
CA LEU A 205 12.94 10.11 -2.12
C LEU A 205 11.85 10.85 -1.33
N PRO A 206 11.03 11.68 -2.00
CA PRO A 206 9.88 12.32 -1.38
C PRO A 206 8.88 11.28 -0.85
N VAL A 207 8.40 11.49 0.38
CA VAL A 207 7.43 10.61 1.05
C VAL A 207 6.27 11.44 1.60
N LEU A 208 5.05 11.05 1.27
CA LEU A 208 3.83 11.48 1.95
C LEU A 208 3.36 10.36 2.88
N ARG A 209 3.16 10.68 4.16
CA ARG A 209 2.42 9.81 5.08
C ARG A 209 1.08 10.43 5.40
N LEU A 210 0.03 9.64 5.28
CA LEU A 210 -1.32 9.93 5.75
C LEU A 210 -1.67 8.98 6.89
N HIS A 211 -2.15 9.48 8.03
CA HIS A 211 -2.53 8.61 9.14
C HIS A 211 -3.73 9.17 9.90
N GLY A 212 -4.72 8.33 10.19
CA GLY A 212 -5.87 8.72 11.00
C GLY A 212 -5.52 8.82 12.48
N ASP A 213 -5.96 9.88 13.16
CA ASP A 213 -5.75 10.03 14.60
C ASP A 213 -6.62 9.08 15.44
N ALA A 214 -7.69 8.52 14.83
CA ALA A 214 -8.56 7.52 15.45
C ALA A 214 -8.23 6.07 14.98
N ASP A 215 -7.06 5.83 14.38
CA ASP A 215 -6.60 4.49 14.01
C ASP A 215 -6.26 3.67 15.27
N ALA A 216 -7.13 2.71 15.59
CA ALA A 216 -6.97 1.82 16.73
C ALA A 216 -6.16 0.55 16.39
N ILE A 217 -5.92 0.27 15.10
CA ILE A 217 -5.17 -0.90 14.64
C ILE A 217 -3.67 -0.59 14.65
N VAL A 218 -3.29 0.53 14.03
CA VAL A 218 -1.92 1.01 13.99
C VAL A 218 -1.88 2.43 14.56
N PRO A 219 -1.59 2.60 15.86
CA PRO A 219 -1.51 3.92 16.46
C PRO A 219 -0.49 4.81 15.72
N PRO A 220 -0.86 6.06 15.34
CA PRO A 220 -0.02 6.91 14.49
C PRO A 220 1.36 7.21 15.07
N VAL A 221 1.50 7.23 16.40
CA VAL A 221 2.77 7.50 17.08
C VAL A 221 3.86 6.48 16.74
N SER A 222 3.51 5.20 16.58
CA SER A 222 4.49 4.15 16.25
C SER A 222 5.10 4.36 14.88
N ALA A 223 4.28 4.68 13.89
CA ALA A 223 4.72 5.01 12.53
C ALA A 223 5.54 6.31 12.50
N THR A 224 5.13 7.35 13.23
CA THR A 224 5.86 8.63 13.28
C THR A 224 7.30 8.44 13.78
N VAL A 225 7.49 7.69 14.86
CA VAL A 225 8.84 7.43 15.41
C VAL A 225 9.70 6.64 14.40
N ALA A 226 9.11 5.64 13.75
CA ALA A 226 9.81 4.84 12.75
C ALA A 226 10.22 5.68 11.53
N LEU A 227 9.29 6.46 10.97
CA LEU A 227 9.53 7.25 9.76
C LEU A 227 10.62 8.32 9.97
N ARG A 228 10.66 8.97 11.11
CA ARG A 228 11.76 9.92 11.45
C ARG A 228 13.15 9.27 11.42
N ARG A 229 13.24 7.96 11.65
CA ARG A 229 14.50 7.19 11.56
C ARG A 229 14.78 6.70 10.16
N LEU A 230 13.72 6.37 9.40
CA LEU A 230 13.80 5.72 8.08
C LEU A 230 13.91 6.73 6.93
N ILE A 231 13.43 7.96 7.10
CA ILE A 231 13.36 8.95 6.03
C ILE A 231 14.30 10.11 6.36
N ASP A 232 14.96 10.65 5.34
CA ASP A 232 15.82 11.81 5.50
C ASP A 232 14.97 13.06 5.86
N PRO A 233 15.47 13.91 6.77
CA PRO A 233 14.79 15.15 7.10
C PRO A 233 14.53 16.02 5.84
N GLY A 234 13.31 16.52 5.71
CA GLY A 234 12.89 17.31 4.54
C GLY A 234 12.29 16.51 3.39
N SER A 235 12.44 15.17 3.39
CA SER A 235 11.78 14.30 2.42
C SER A 235 10.41 13.79 2.86
N LEU A 236 10.00 14.01 4.12
CA LEU A 236 8.74 13.53 4.68
C LEU A 236 7.73 14.67 4.85
N ILE A 237 6.58 14.52 4.22
CA ILE A 237 5.34 15.23 4.57
C ILE A 237 4.51 14.27 5.42
N ASP A 238 4.24 14.65 6.66
CA ASP A 238 3.53 13.85 7.66
C ASP A 238 2.19 14.50 7.99
N GLU A 239 1.10 13.93 7.48
CA GLU A 239 -0.24 14.49 7.57
C GLU A 239 -1.16 13.59 8.39
N ILE A 240 -1.81 14.16 9.40
CA ILE A 240 -2.81 13.49 10.23
C ILE A 240 -4.20 13.81 9.70
N VAL A 241 -5.00 12.76 9.48
CA VAL A 241 -6.39 12.85 9.02
C VAL A 241 -7.31 12.85 10.23
N PRO A 242 -7.97 14.00 10.55
CA PRO A 242 -8.80 14.09 11.75
C PRO A 242 -9.98 13.13 11.74
N GLY A 243 -10.16 12.36 12.82
CA GLY A 243 -11.19 11.32 12.96
C GLY A 243 -11.02 10.13 12.01
N GLY A 244 -9.97 10.11 11.20
CA GLY A 244 -9.68 9.00 10.30
C GLY A 244 -9.33 7.74 11.08
N ARG A 245 -9.87 6.60 10.65
CA ARG A 245 -9.49 5.27 11.13
C ARG A 245 -8.43 4.66 10.21
N HIS A 246 -8.30 3.34 10.23
CA HIS A 246 -7.24 2.65 9.49
C HIS A 246 -7.37 2.79 7.96
N HIS A 247 -8.56 2.62 7.40
CA HIS A 247 -8.82 2.72 5.96
C HIS A 247 -9.03 4.17 5.52
N LEU A 248 -7.94 4.84 5.14
CA LEU A 248 -7.97 6.24 4.71
C LEU A 248 -8.24 6.41 3.20
N LEU A 249 -8.10 5.33 2.42
CA LEU A 249 -8.15 5.37 0.96
C LEU A 249 -9.46 4.81 0.38
N LEU A 250 -10.37 4.29 1.20
CA LEU A 250 -11.55 3.54 0.75
C LEU A 250 -12.89 4.24 0.99
N GLY A 251 -12.98 5.12 1.97
CA GLY A 251 -14.23 5.74 2.43
C GLY A 251 -14.31 7.24 2.17
N THR A 252 -15.10 7.90 3.01
CA THR A 252 -15.27 9.36 3.00
C THR A 252 -13.97 10.11 3.21
N GLU A 253 -12.98 9.51 3.87
CA GLU A 253 -11.64 10.06 4.04
C GLU A 253 -10.97 10.38 2.69
N ARG A 254 -11.38 9.74 1.58
CA ARG A 254 -10.87 10.03 0.22
C ARG A 254 -11.10 11.48 -0.22
N GLU A 255 -12.13 12.14 0.28
CA GLU A 255 -12.38 13.56 0.00
C GLU A 255 -11.21 14.44 0.45
N HIS A 256 -10.47 14.00 1.47
CA HIS A 256 -9.26 14.65 1.97
C HIS A 256 -7.99 14.03 1.39
N THR A 257 -7.89 12.70 1.40
CA THR A 257 -6.63 12.02 1.08
C THR A 257 -6.30 12.01 -0.41
N VAL A 258 -7.30 11.98 -1.30
CA VAL A 258 -7.05 12.05 -2.75
C VAL A 258 -6.46 13.40 -3.15
N PRO A 259 -7.01 14.57 -2.74
CA PRO A 259 -6.37 15.86 -2.99
C PRO A 259 -4.97 15.98 -2.39
N ALA A 260 -4.74 15.44 -1.17
CA ALA A 260 -3.41 15.43 -0.56
C ALA A 260 -2.40 14.62 -1.39
N ILE A 261 -2.78 13.43 -1.85
CA ILE A 261 -1.94 12.58 -2.71
C ILE A 261 -1.66 13.26 -4.04
N THR A 262 -2.68 13.74 -4.74
CA THR A 262 -2.50 14.37 -6.06
C THR A 262 -1.68 15.65 -5.98
N GLY A 263 -1.90 16.48 -4.97
CA GLY A 263 -1.11 17.68 -4.70
C GLY A 263 0.36 17.38 -4.38
N PHE A 264 0.61 16.37 -3.55
CA PHE A 264 1.96 15.88 -3.25
C PHE A 264 2.66 15.38 -4.53
N LEU A 265 2.01 14.55 -5.34
CA LEU A 265 2.58 14.03 -6.57
C LEU A 265 2.87 15.16 -7.57
N ALA A 266 1.95 16.13 -7.73
CA ALA A 266 2.16 17.27 -8.62
C ALA A 266 3.37 18.12 -8.25
N THR A 267 3.69 18.24 -6.97
CA THR A 267 4.88 18.98 -6.48
C THR A 267 6.15 18.16 -6.56
N SER A 268 6.10 16.92 -6.09
CA SER A 268 7.29 16.05 -5.98
C SER A 268 7.83 15.61 -7.34
N LEU A 269 6.95 15.35 -8.33
CA LEU A 269 7.37 14.88 -9.65
C LEU A 269 7.94 15.99 -10.55
N ARG A 270 7.56 17.26 -10.30
CA ARG A 270 8.16 18.41 -11.01
C ARG A 270 9.58 18.74 -10.52
N ALA A 271 9.90 18.36 -9.29
CA ALA A 271 11.20 18.64 -8.69
C ALA A 271 12.30 17.64 -9.08
N THR A 272 11.95 16.54 -9.74
CA THR A 272 12.93 15.55 -10.21
C THR A 272 13.33 15.91 -11.64
N PRO A 273 14.57 16.42 -11.89
CA PRO A 273 15.02 16.59 -13.26
C PRO A 273 15.07 15.22 -13.91
N THR A 274 14.48 15.08 -15.09
CA THR A 274 14.72 13.94 -15.97
C THR A 274 16.22 13.81 -16.10
N ALA A 275 16.81 12.69 -15.63
CA ALA A 275 18.20 12.41 -15.86
C ALA A 275 18.40 12.38 -17.38
N VAL A 276 18.93 13.48 -17.92
CA VAL A 276 19.39 13.52 -19.31
C VAL A 276 20.55 12.54 -19.38
N ALA A 277 20.44 11.61 -20.30
CA ALA A 277 21.30 10.47 -20.61
C ALA A 277 22.81 10.76 -20.62
#